data_b22481d50048f1dba6af75471fd52862
#
_entry.id   b22481d50048f1dba6af75471fd52862
#
_cell.length_a   1.000
_cell.length_b   1.000
_cell.length_c   1.000
_cell.angle_alpha   90.00
_cell.angle_beta   90.00
_cell.angle_gamma   90.00
#
_symmetry.space_group_name_H-M   'P 1'
#
loop_
_entity.id
_entity.type
_entity.pdbx_description
1 polymer ?
#
loop_
_entity_poly.entity_id
_entity_poly.type
_entity_poly.pdbx_seq_one_letter_code
_entity_poly.pdbx_strand_id
1 'polypeptide(L)'
;MTSATIVATIGILAFSSPSFAASDADLNNLSDKMSGAFKCSTYAAIFHDQKEQQRLFQIGLKAGRDYVEGLKSRDDPTSEMSTFIRGVSTDFVVGQLYEAESTHAYDEIVKYQKGLPLNKWFDAPEPKNQAERIYSQSNCSLIQ
;
A
#
# COMPACT_ATOMS: atom_id res chain seq x y z
N MET A 1 -6.01 65.24 28.08
CA MET A 1 -5.95 64.30 26.91
C MET A 1 -5.39 62.98 27.44
N THR A 2 -6.27 62.02 27.73
CA THR A 2 -5.94 60.71 28.30
C THR A 2 -6.07 59.67 27.23
N SER A 3 -4.93 59.07 26.78
CA SER A 3 -4.89 57.99 25.78
C SER A 3 -5.15 56.65 26.51
N ALA A 4 -6.20 55.96 26.10
CA ALA A 4 -6.52 54.62 26.54
C ALA A 4 -5.86 53.60 25.62
N THR A 5 -4.98 52.77 26.18
CA THR A 5 -4.31 51.66 25.47
C THR A 5 -5.19 50.40 25.59
N ILE A 6 -5.72 49.93 24.48
CA ILE A 6 -6.48 48.67 24.41
C ILE A 6 -5.48 47.55 24.18
N VAL A 7 -5.34 46.66 25.16
CA VAL A 7 -4.57 45.41 25.04
C VAL A 7 -5.52 44.31 24.52
N ALA A 8 -5.35 43.89 23.25
CA ALA A 8 -6.07 42.78 22.70
C ALA A 8 -5.38 41.47 23.04
N THR A 9 -5.99 40.67 23.91
CA THR A 9 -5.51 39.31 24.26
C THR A 9 -6.01 38.33 23.20
N ILE A 10 -5.10 37.86 22.33
CA ILE A 10 -5.39 36.81 21.36
C ILE A 10 -5.31 35.46 22.09
N GLY A 11 -6.46 34.88 22.37
CA GLY A 11 -6.56 33.51 22.89
C GLY A 11 -6.25 32.49 21.81
N ILE A 12 -5.11 31.79 21.90
CA ILE A 12 -4.76 30.67 21.06
C ILE A 12 -5.56 29.46 21.58
N LEU A 13 -6.65 29.13 20.88
CA LEU A 13 -7.34 27.84 21.07
C LEU A 13 -6.48 26.74 20.46
N ALA A 14 -5.74 26.01 21.32
CA ALA A 14 -5.07 24.78 20.94
C ALA A 14 -6.14 23.72 20.67
N PHE A 15 -6.45 23.47 19.40
CA PHE A 15 -7.23 22.31 19.00
C PHE A 15 -6.35 21.06 19.17
N SER A 16 -6.48 20.39 20.31
CA SER A 16 -5.95 19.05 20.51
C SER A 16 -6.81 18.10 19.68
N SER A 17 -6.37 17.75 18.48
CA SER A 17 -6.99 16.67 17.70
C SER A 17 -6.80 15.38 18.48
N PRO A 18 -7.87 14.63 18.80
CA PRO A 18 -7.72 13.33 19.42
C PRO A 18 -6.94 12.41 18.45
N SER A 19 -5.77 11.96 18.87
CA SER A 19 -5.01 10.93 18.17
C SER A 19 -5.76 9.61 18.37
N PHE A 20 -6.67 9.26 17.45
CA PHE A 20 -7.28 7.94 17.41
C PHE A 20 -6.24 6.96 16.87
N ALA A 21 -5.77 6.03 17.72
CA ALA A 21 -5.03 4.88 17.26
C ALA A 21 -5.95 4.07 16.32
N ALA A 22 -5.45 3.72 15.13
CA ALA A 22 -6.21 2.94 14.16
C ALA A 22 -6.63 1.59 14.76
N SER A 23 -7.89 1.19 14.54
CA SER A 23 -8.39 -0.09 15.01
C SER A 23 -7.75 -1.25 14.22
N ASP A 24 -7.83 -2.49 14.75
CA ASP A 24 -7.37 -3.67 14.00
C ASP A 24 -8.11 -3.85 12.68
N ALA A 25 -9.41 -3.56 12.65
CA ALA A 25 -10.21 -3.62 11.44
C ALA A 25 -9.75 -2.60 10.40
N ASP A 26 -9.41 -1.38 10.81
CA ASP A 26 -8.91 -0.34 9.91
C ASP A 26 -7.55 -0.73 9.32
N LEU A 27 -6.65 -1.27 10.15
CA LEU A 27 -5.34 -1.73 9.68
C LEU A 27 -5.44 -2.91 8.73
N ASN A 28 -6.33 -3.87 9.00
CA ASN A 28 -6.56 -4.98 8.08
C ASN A 28 -7.08 -4.48 6.73
N ASN A 29 -8.06 -3.56 6.72
CA ASN A 29 -8.58 -2.97 5.49
C ASN A 29 -7.49 -2.21 4.70
N LEU A 30 -6.61 -1.47 5.40
CA LEU A 30 -5.50 -0.76 4.77
C LEU A 30 -4.47 -1.74 4.19
N SER A 31 -4.15 -2.82 4.92
CA SER A 31 -3.26 -3.89 4.46
C SER A 31 -3.80 -4.58 3.21
N ASP A 32 -5.07 -4.98 3.22
CA ASP A 32 -5.72 -5.65 2.09
C ASP A 32 -5.77 -4.74 0.86
N LYS A 33 -6.11 -3.47 1.06
CA LYS A 33 -6.14 -2.47 -0.01
C LYS A 33 -4.75 -2.23 -0.61
N MET A 34 -3.73 -2.10 0.23
CA MET A 34 -2.34 -1.93 -0.19
C MET A 34 -1.87 -3.14 -1.00
N SER A 35 -2.02 -4.34 -0.45
CA SER A 35 -1.59 -5.59 -1.09
C SER A 35 -2.31 -5.80 -2.43
N GLY A 36 -3.64 -5.67 -2.45
CA GLY A 36 -4.43 -5.78 -3.67
C GLY A 36 -4.02 -4.77 -4.73
N ALA A 37 -3.81 -3.51 -4.36
CA ALA A 37 -3.43 -2.45 -5.29
C ALA A 37 -2.02 -2.66 -5.86
N PHE A 38 -1.04 -3.11 -5.06
CA PHE A 38 0.31 -3.39 -5.52
C PHE A 38 0.37 -4.59 -6.47
N LYS A 39 -0.33 -5.69 -6.14
CA LYS A 39 -0.44 -6.85 -7.05
C LYS A 39 -1.07 -6.46 -8.38
N CYS A 40 -2.20 -5.75 -8.33
CA CYS A 40 -2.90 -5.29 -9.52
C CYS A 40 -2.07 -4.31 -10.36
N SER A 41 -1.27 -3.46 -9.72
CA SER A 41 -0.30 -2.59 -10.41
C SER A 41 0.74 -3.42 -11.18
N THR A 42 1.24 -4.50 -10.58
CA THR A 42 2.18 -5.42 -11.23
C THR A 42 1.55 -6.14 -12.43
N TYR A 43 0.31 -6.60 -12.30
CA TYR A 43 -0.40 -7.20 -13.45
C TYR A 43 -0.56 -6.19 -14.60
N ALA A 44 -0.98 -4.95 -14.29
CA ALA A 44 -1.11 -3.88 -15.29
C ALA A 44 0.23 -3.56 -15.98
N ALA A 45 1.34 -3.58 -15.25
CA ALA A 45 2.68 -3.42 -15.83
C ALA A 45 3.02 -4.51 -16.85
N ILE A 46 2.68 -5.77 -16.56
CA ILE A 46 3.00 -6.92 -17.41
C ILE A 46 2.20 -6.89 -18.71
N PHE A 47 0.94 -6.45 -18.70
CA PHE A 47 0.20 -6.28 -19.95
C PHE A 47 0.31 -4.87 -20.55
N HIS A 48 1.25 -4.05 -20.06
CA HIS A 48 1.64 -2.74 -20.61
C HIS A 48 0.59 -1.64 -20.50
N ASP A 49 -0.31 -1.68 -19.53
CA ASP A 49 -1.19 -0.55 -19.19
C ASP A 49 -0.53 0.36 -18.15
N GLN A 50 0.30 1.27 -18.63
CA GLN A 50 1.05 2.21 -17.76
C GLN A 50 0.13 3.13 -16.94
N LYS A 51 -1.01 3.54 -17.52
CA LYS A 51 -1.95 4.43 -16.83
C LYS A 51 -2.58 3.74 -15.64
N GLU A 52 -3.02 2.52 -15.84
CA GLU A 52 -3.64 1.71 -14.81
C GLU A 52 -2.62 1.24 -13.76
N GLN A 53 -1.42 0.87 -14.21
CA GLN A 53 -0.29 0.59 -13.32
C GLN A 53 -0.04 1.76 -12.36
N GLN A 54 0.08 2.98 -12.89
CA GLN A 54 0.34 4.17 -12.08
C GLN A 54 -0.81 4.47 -11.12
N ARG A 55 -2.07 4.37 -11.57
CA ARG A 55 -3.25 4.58 -10.73
C ARG A 55 -3.25 3.64 -9.52
N LEU A 56 -3.08 2.35 -9.76
CA LEU A 56 -3.08 1.32 -8.73
C LEU A 56 -1.86 1.45 -7.80
N PHE A 57 -0.69 1.75 -8.35
CA PHE A 57 0.51 2.01 -7.55
C PHE A 57 0.29 3.16 -6.55
N GLN A 58 -0.32 4.28 -6.98
CA GLN A 58 -0.60 5.42 -6.09
C GLN A 58 -1.61 5.06 -4.99
N ILE A 59 -2.62 4.24 -5.31
CA ILE A 59 -3.57 3.74 -4.30
C ILE A 59 -2.84 2.87 -3.27
N GLY A 60 -2.02 1.92 -3.73
CA GLY A 60 -1.23 1.05 -2.86
C GLY A 60 -0.26 1.84 -1.98
N LEU A 61 0.43 2.83 -2.57
CA LEU A 61 1.36 3.69 -1.85
C LEU A 61 0.67 4.48 -0.73
N LYS A 62 -0.51 5.06 -1.02
CA LYS A 62 -1.28 5.78 -0.01
C LYS A 62 -1.74 4.84 1.11
N ALA A 63 -2.37 3.73 0.76
CA ALA A 63 -2.87 2.76 1.74
C ALA A 63 -1.71 2.17 2.58
N GLY A 64 -0.56 1.91 1.96
CA GLY A 64 0.64 1.43 2.64
C GLY A 64 1.21 2.44 3.64
N ARG A 65 1.25 3.72 3.28
CA ARG A 65 1.66 4.78 4.23
C ARG A 65 0.71 4.87 5.41
N ASP A 66 -0.59 4.90 5.14
CA ASP A 66 -1.61 4.98 6.19
C ASP A 66 -1.53 3.73 7.12
N TYR A 67 -1.30 2.55 6.56
CA TYR A 67 -1.08 1.30 7.30
C TYR A 67 0.16 1.35 8.20
N VAL A 68 1.32 1.73 7.66
CA VAL A 68 2.58 1.78 8.41
C VAL A 68 2.52 2.85 9.51
N GLU A 69 1.94 4.02 9.25
CA GLU A 69 1.75 5.05 10.27
C GLU A 69 0.77 4.58 11.36
N GLY A 70 -0.29 3.87 10.97
CA GLY A 70 -1.21 3.24 11.92
C GLY A 70 -0.49 2.22 12.82
N LEU A 71 0.41 1.41 12.27
CA LEU A 71 1.25 0.49 13.06
C LEU A 71 2.19 1.23 14.01
N LYS A 72 2.83 2.31 13.54
CA LYS A 72 3.73 3.13 14.36
C LYS A 72 3.03 3.82 15.53
N SER A 73 1.75 4.17 15.35
CA SER A 73 0.94 4.83 16.38
C SER A 73 0.50 3.89 17.51
N ARG A 74 0.62 2.58 17.32
CA ARG A 74 0.30 1.59 18.35
C ARG A 74 1.41 1.56 19.41
N ASP A 75 0.99 1.69 20.64
CA ASP A 75 1.92 1.64 21.79
C ASP A 75 2.08 0.18 22.25
N ASP A 76 2.77 -0.63 21.42
CA ASP A 76 3.20 -1.96 21.80
C ASP A 76 4.74 -2.03 21.90
N PRO A 77 5.29 -1.71 23.07
CA PRO A 77 6.74 -1.72 23.27
C PRO A 77 7.35 -3.13 23.30
N THR A 78 6.51 -4.18 23.37
CA THR A 78 6.96 -5.56 23.52
C THR A 78 7.28 -6.26 22.22
N SER A 79 6.80 -5.72 21.09
CA SER A 79 7.02 -6.27 19.76
C SER A 79 8.32 -5.75 19.14
N GLU A 80 9.25 -6.66 18.82
CA GLU A 80 10.49 -6.33 18.08
C GLU A 80 10.16 -5.70 16.72
N MET A 81 9.09 -6.17 16.05
CA MET A 81 8.60 -5.62 14.80
C MET A 81 8.14 -4.17 14.95
N SER A 82 7.41 -3.84 16.02
CA SER A 82 7.00 -2.46 16.34
C SER A 82 8.21 -1.54 16.53
N THR A 83 9.23 -2.01 17.25
CA THR A 83 10.48 -1.26 17.47
C THR A 83 11.23 -1.03 16.16
N PHE A 84 11.33 -2.05 15.30
CA PHE A 84 11.95 -1.93 13.98
C PHE A 84 11.21 -0.92 13.09
N ILE A 85 9.89 -1.07 12.96
CA ILE A 85 9.07 -0.19 12.11
C ILE A 85 9.16 1.29 12.54
N ARG A 86 9.24 1.56 13.86
CA ARG A 86 9.41 2.94 14.37
C ARG A 86 10.78 3.54 14.01
N GLY A 87 11.82 2.72 13.93
CA GLY A 87 13.19 3.15 13.65
C GLY A 87 13.47 3.45 12.18
N VAL A 88 12.58 3.07 11.25
CA VAL A 88 12.77 3.25 9.80
C VAL A 88 11.75 4.19 9.18
N SER A 89 12.09 4.76 8.02
CA SER A 89 11.14 5.63 7.31
C SER A 89 9.94 4.83 6.80
N THR A 90 8.77 5.44 6.81
CA THR A 90 7.53 4.85 6.30
C THR A 90 7.68 4.43 4.84
N ASP A 91 8.27 5.27 4.01
CA ASP A 91 8.47 4.98 2.59
C ASP A 91 9.41 3.79 2.36
N PHE A 92 10.41 3.59 3.23
CA PHE A 92 11.26 2.40 3.14
C PHE A 92 10.45 1.12 3.41
N VAL A 93 9.63 1.10 4.47
CA VAL A 93 8.78 -0.06 4.79
C VAL A 93 7.79 -0.33 3.67
N VAL A 94 7.13 0.71 3.16
CA VAL A 94 6.16 0.58 2.04
C VAL A 94 6.85 0.07 0.77
N GLY A 95 8.09 0.51 0.50
CA GLY A 95 8.90 0.00 -0.61
C GLY A 95 9.17 -1.51 -0.50
N GLN A 96 9.48 -2.02 0.69
CA GLN A 96 9.67 -3.45 0.93
C GLN A 96 8.36 -4.24 0.76
N LEU A 97 7.23 -3.68 1.21
CA LEU A 97 5.92 -4.29 1.01
C LEU A 97 5.54 -4.34 -0.47
N TYR A 98 5.80 -3.27 -1.22
CA TYR A 98 5.61 -3.26 -2.68
C TYR A 98 6.42 -4.33 -3.38
N GLU A 99 7.71 -4.47 -3.04
CA GLU A 99 8.59 -5.47 -3.62
C GLU A 99 8.08 -6.90 -3.35
N ALA A 100 7.66 -7.17 -2.11
CA ALA A 100 7.09 -8.46 -1.73
C ALA A 100 5.82 -8.79 -2.53
N GLU A 101 4.88 -7.85 -2.61
CA GLU A 101 3.62 -8.05 -3.33
C GLU A 101 3.82 -8.16 -4.85
N SER A 102 4.76 -7.40 -5.41
CA SER A 102 5.13 -7.49 -6.82
C SER A 102 5.76 -8.84 -7.17
N THR A 103 6.63 -9.36 -6.31
CA THR A 103 7.22 -10.68 -6.46
C THR A 103 6.15 -11.77 -6.41
N HIS A 104 5.23 -11.69 -5.45
CA HIS A 104 4.09 -12.61 -5.35
C HIS A 104 3.22 -12.59 -6.62
N ALA A 105 2.88 -11.40 -7.11
CA ALA A 105 2.09 -11.23 -8.33
C ALA A 105 2.79 -11.83 -9.55
N TYR A 106 4.10 -11.60 -9.68
CA TYR A 106 4.89 -12.19 -10.75
C TYR A 106 4.93 -13.71 -10.67
N ASP A 107 5.17 -14.26 -9.48
CA ASP A 107 5.18 -15.71 -9.25
C ASP A 107 3.84 -16.36 -9.57
N GLU A 108 2.73 -15.67 -9.31
CA GLU A 108 1.39 -16.13 -9.68
C GLU A 108 1.21 -16.27 -11.22
N ILE A 109 1.78 -15.33 -11.98
CA ILE A 109 1.71 -15.34 -13.44
C ILE A 109 2.54 -16.47 -14.01
N VAL A 110 3.77 -16.66 -13.50
CA VAL A 110 4.72 -17.63 -14.06
C VAL A 110 4.58 -19.04 -13.50
N LYS A 111 3.74 -19.25 -12.47
CA LYS A 111 3.58 -20.58 -11.84
C LYS A 111 3.18 -21.67 -12.83
N TYR A 112 2.44 -21.31 -13.88
CA TYR A 112 2.05 -22.25 -14.95
C TYR A 112 3.21 -22.66 -15.85
N GLN A 113 4.30 -21.88 -15.87
CA GLN A 113 5.54 -22.23 -16.57
C GLN A 113 6.49 -23.03 -15.70
N LYS A 114 6.47 -22.78 -14.36
CA LYS A 114 7.29 -23.50 -13.39
C LYS A 114 6.79 -24.95 -13.29
N GLY A 115 7.59 -25.88 -13.79
CA GLY A 115 7.28 -27.33 -13.74
C GLY A 115 6.84 -27.93 -15.06
N LEU A 116 6.68 -27.14 -16.10
CA LEU A 116 6.53 -27.70 -17.44
C LEU A 116 7.89 -28.15 -18.01
N PRO A 117 7.97 -29.29 -18.71
CA PRO A 117 9.15 -29.62 -19.49
C PRO A 117 9.40 -28.53 -20.53
N LEU A 118 10.68 -28.27 -20.85
CA LEU A 118 11.09 -27.20 -21.78
C LEU A 118 10.35 -27.24 -23.12
N ASN A 119 10.04 -28.43 -23.64
CA ASN A 119 9.30 -28.61 -24.89
C ASN A 119 7.82 -28.21 -24.82
N LYS A 120 7.27 -27.93 -23.61
CA LYS A 120 5.90 -27.46 -23.39
C LYS A 120 5.82 -25.99 -22.95
N TRP A 121 6.95 -25.32 -22.84
CA TRP A 121 6.95 -23.90 -22.48
C TRP A 121 6.23 -23.02 -23.52
N PHE A 122 6.27 -23.43 -24.77
CA PHE A 122 5.56 -22.74 -25.86
C PHE A 122 4.03 -22.94 -25.82
N ASP A 123 3.56 -23.97 -25.09
CA ASP A 123 2.13 -24.24 -24.90
C ASP A 123 1.57 -23.52 -23.68
N ALA A 124 2.43 -22.93 -22.83
CA ALA A 124 2.00 -22.16 -21.66
C ALA A 124 1.39 -20.83 -22.11
N PRO A 125 0.35 -20.34 -21.42
CA PRO A 125 -0.18 -19.00 -21.67
C PRO A 125 0.93 -17.95 -21.54
N GLU A 126 0.99 -17.03 -22.50
CA GLU A 126 1.92 -15.91 -22.40
C GLU A 126 1.70 -15.14 -21.08
N PRO A 127 2.77 -14.66 -20.42
CA PRO A 127 2.66 -13.91 -19.16
C PRO A 127 1.68 -12.75 -19.25
N LYS A 128 1.64 -12.06 -20.41
CA LYS A 128 0.69 -10.97 -20.67
C LYS A 128 -0.76 -11.42 -20.54
N ASN A 129 -1.15 -12.47 -21.26
CA ASN A 129 -2.52 -12.98 -21.25
C ASN A 129 -2.92 -13.51 -19.87
N GLN A 130 -1.96 -14.11 -19.16
CA GLN A 130 -2.17 -14.56 -17.80
C GLN A 130 -2.38 -13.40 -16.84
N ALA A 131 -1.58 -12.33 -16.96
CA ALA A 131 -1.72 -11.11 -16.15
C ALA A 131 -3.09 -10.45 -16.38
N GLU A 132 -3.54 -10.28 -17.62
CA GLU A 132 -4.86 -9.73 -17.96
C GLU A 132 -5.99 -10.57 -17.34
N ARG A 133 -5.87 -11.89 -17.40
CA ARG A 133 -6.85 -12.81 -16.81
C ARG A 133 -6.92 -12.66 -15.30
N ILE A 134 -5.77 -12.67 -14.60
CA ILE A 134 -5.72 -12.55 -13.15
C ILE A 134 -6.22 -11.15 -12.73
N TYR A 135 -5.80 -10.10 -13.43
CA TYR A 135 -6.27 -8.73 -13.21
C TYR A 135 -7.79 -8.64 -13.23
N SER A 136 -8.43 -9.24 -14.25
CA SER A 136 -9.89 -9.26 -14.37
C SER A 136 -10.56 -10.08 -13.28
N GLN A 137 -10.03 -11.25 -12.94
CA GLN A 137 -10.56 -12.14 -11.90
C GLN A 137 -10.44 -11.54 -10.50
N SER A 138 -9.41 -10.74 -10.25
CA SER A 138 -9.16 -10.06 -8.99
C SER A 138 -9.93 -8.75 -8.85
N ASN A 139 -10.77 -8.37 -9.82
CA ASN A 139 -11.53 -7.11 -9.83
C ASN A 139 -10.64 -5.87 -9.64
N CYS A 140 -9.42 -5.87 -10.18
CA CYS A 140 -8.45 -4.81 -10.00
C CYS A 140 -8.95 -3.43 -10.43
N SER A 141 -9.81 -3.36 -11.47
CA SER A 141 -10.43 -2.11 -11.94
C SER A 141 -11.32 -1.43 -10.90
N LEU A 142 -11.82 -2.18 -9.90
CA LEU A 142 -12.70 -1.66 -8.85
C LEU A 142 -11.95 -1.11 -7.64
N ILE A 143 -10.64 -1.28 -7.54
CA ILE A 143 -9.84 -0.75 -6.44
C ILE A 143 -9.79 0.79 -6.54
N GLN A 144 -10.24 1.46 -5.44
CA GLN A 144 -10.32 2.92 -5.35
C GLN A 144 -9.54 3.47 -4.16
#